data_0b896d149b08b679185078230deeed2e
#
_entry.id   0b896d149b08b679185078230deeed2e
#
_cell.length_a   1.000
_cell.length_b   1.000
_cell.length_c   1.000
_cell.angle_alpha   90.00
_cell.angle_beta   90.00
_cell.angle_gamma   90.00
#
_symmetry.space_group_name_H-M   'P 1'
#
loop_
_entity.id
_entity.type
_entity.pdbx_description
1 polymer ?
#
loop_
_entity_poly.entity_id
_entity_poly.type
_entity_poly.pdbx_seq_one_letter_code
_entity_poly.pdbx_strand_id
1 'polypeptide(L)'
;TAVRVSEALREAARTYTQKNIHIYLNDKDKARVDELKKHLPQDERNFKIVTSCSDAHELLRIIGPQLYGAGHLHYFLLYDPYDATIDWKALLPFFRNWGEVMINHMVSDPVRAITSAKKKQTKAKYENTYLEDFEKLVPYGSDKKAYEARVEEIINSLKGARRYYVSAFPFYNTQNSLVYNLIHCTSNKEGFKLYKKSAWKVFGAQSSTKHSVENRQLSFNLFGEIAEEEDESCLHVIDIAKYLQRSFRGRKQVSLDEMWELLDNHPIFPSKGFRNEVKSDLTDFFGA
;
A
#
# COMPACT_ATOMS: atom_id res chain seq x y z
N THR A 1 10.73 13.64 1.16
CA THR A 1 10.18 12.51 1.96
C THR A 1 11.24 11.93 2.89
N ALA A 2 12.44 11.51 2.39
CA ALA A 2 13.48 10.87 3.19
C ALA A 2 13.91 11.70 4.42
N VAL A 3 14.15 13.01 4.26
CA VAL A 3 14.54 13.90 5.38
C VAL A 3 13.47 13.90 6.48
N ARG A 4 12.19 14.13 6.12
CA ARG A 4 11.08 14.17 7.10
C ARG A 4 10.91 12.84 7.85
N VAL A 5 11.05 11.71 7.15
CA VAL A 5 11.00 10.38 7.77
C VAL A 5 12.18 10.21 8.73
N SER A 6 13.39 10.60 8.33
CA SER A 6 14.58 10.53 9.17
C SER A 6 14.45 11.39 10.44
N GLU A 7 13.92 12.61 10.33
CA GLU A 7 13.64 13.48 11.48
C GLU A 7 12.62 12.86 12.44
N ALA A 8 11.50 12.32 11.91
CA ALA A 8 10.47 11.67 12.73
C ALA A 8 11.00 10.42 13.44
N LEU A 9 11.84 9.62 12.78
CA LEU A 9 12.45 8.44 13.37
C LEU A 9 13.54 8.80 14.41
N ARG A 10 14.28 9.90 14.21
CA ARG A 10 15.19 10.41 15.21
C ARG A 10 14.46 10.83 16.49
N GLU A 11 13.32 11.53 16.34
CA GLU A 11 12.51 11.91 17.51
C GLU A 11 11.92 10.68 18.21
N ALA A 12 11.50 9.66 17.46
CA ALA A 12 11.08 8.39 18.02
C ALA A 12 12.23 7.68 18.77
N ALA A 13 13.47 7.74 18.27
CA ALA A 13 14.63 7.17 18.94
C ALA A 13 14.92 7.85 20.28
N ARG A 14 14.71 9.16 20.38
CA ARG A 14 14.83 9.91 21.65
C ARG A 14 13.77 9.51 22.67
N THR A 15 12.55 9.21 22.20
CA THR A 15 11.46 8.74 23.05
C THR A 15 11.68 7.29 23.51
N TYR A 16 12.15 6.43 22.62
CA TYR A 16 12.33 4.99 22.85
C TYR A 16 13.81 4.63 22.97
N THR A 17 14.46 5.11 24.02
CA THR A 17 15.92 5.04 24.20
C THR A 17 16.52 3.63 24.23
N GLN A 18 15.71 2.60 24.53
CA GLN A 18 16.08 1.19 24.50
C GLN A 18 16.02 0.55 23.11
N LYS A 19 15.57 1.27 22.08
CA LYS A 19 15.52 0.81 20.71
C LYS A 19 16.63 1.45 19.89
N ASN A 20 17.28 0.65 19.07
CA ASN A 20 18.22 1.15 18.07
C ASN A 20 17.48 1.29 16.73
N ILE A 21 17.54 2.46 16.14
CA ILE A 21 16.94 2.77 14.85
C ILE A 21 18.06 3.01 13.83
N HIS A 22 18.06 2.23 12.77
CA HIS A 22 18.97 2.38 11.65
C HIS A 22 18.18 2.66 10.38
N ILE A 23 18.55 3.71 9.67
CA ILE A 23 17.93 4.08 8.39
C ILE A 23 18.95 3.83 7.29
N TYR A 24 18.52 3.14 6.24
CA TYR A 24 19.30 2.93 5.03
C TYR A 24 18.64 3.66 3.88
N LEU A 25 19.32 4.64 3.30
CA LEU A 25 18.85 5.44 2.18
C LEU A 25 19.74 5.17 0.97
N ASN A 26 19.13 4.79 -0.14
CA ASN A 26 19.85 4.47 -1.37
C ASN A 26 19.25 5.20 -2.58
N ASP A 27 20.11 5.74 -3.41
CA ASP A 27 19.78 6.19 -4.76
C ASP A 27 20.97 5.86 -5.66
N LYS A 28 20.72 5.54 -6.93
CA LYS A 28 21.78 5.29 -7.91
C LYS A 28 22.49 6.56 -8.38
N ASP A 29 21.87 7.71 -8.17
CA ASP A 29 22.41 9.03 -8.55
C ASP A 29 23.24 9.61 -7.42
N LYS A 30 24.54 9.66 -7.62
CA LYS A 30 25.49 10.21 -6.63
C LYS A 30 25.19 11.66 -6.27
N ALA A 31 24.77 12.50 -7.23
CA ALA A 31 24.49 13.91 -6.95
C ALA A 31 23.28 14.05 -6.03
N ARG A 32 22.23 13.21 -6.21
CA ARG A 32 21.08 13.17 -5.32
C ARG A 32 21.44 12.68 -3.92
N VAL A 33 22.29 11.66 -3.81
CA VAL A 33 22.77 11.16 -2.50
C VAL A 33 23.59 12.24 -1.79
N ASP A 34 24.48 12.92 -2.49
CA ASP A 34 25.32 13.96 -1.90
C ASP A 34 24.49 15.19 -1.48
N GLU A 35 23.45 15.55 -2.24
CA GLU A 35 22.50 16.61 -1.84
C GLU A 35 21.66 16.18 -0.64
N LEU A 36 21.14 14.95 -0.64
CA LEU A 36 20.36 14.40 0.47
C LEU A 36 21.15 14.47 1.80
N LYS A 37 22.44 14.07 1.79
CA LYS A 37 23.30 14.08 2.97
C LYS A 37 23.40 15.45 3.67
N LYS A 38 23.28 16.54 2.92
CA LYS A 38 23.35 17.91 3.50
C LYS A 38 22.14 18.24 4.38
N HIS A 39 21.04 17.54 4.19
CA HIS A 39 19.76 17.80 4.85
C HIS A 39 19.37 16.74 5.88
N LEU A 40 20.12 15.64 5.96
CA LEU A 40 19.82 14.57 6.91
C LEU A 40 20.16 14.99 8.35
N PRO A 41 19.37 14.54 9.33
CA PRO A 41 19.72 14.75 10.73
C PRO A 41 20.99 13.98 11.09
N GLN A 42 21.71 14.47 12.10
CA GLN A 42 22.93 13.82 12.59
C GLN A 42 22.60 12.51 13.33
N ASP A 43 23.54 11.59 13.30
CA ASP A 43 23.51 10.35 14.09
C ASP A 43 23.49 10.65 15.60
N GLU A 44 22.80 9.81 16.34
CA GLU A 44 22.73 9.83 17.80
C GLU A 44 23.06 8.42 18.36
N ARG A 45 23.15 8.29 19.68
CA ARG A 45 23.55 7.05 20.34
C ARG A 45 22.79 5.81 19.82
N ASN A 46 21.49 5.92 19.65
CA ASN A 46 20.58 4.84 19.24
C ASN A 46 19.86 5.14 17.90
N PHE A 47 20.40 6.08 17.14
CA PHE A 47 19.87 6.47 15.84
C PHE A 47 21.01 6.64 14.83
N LYS A 48 20.97 5.91 13.72
CA LYS A 48 22.01 5.98 12.67
C LYS A 48 21.39 6.03 11.28
N ILE A 49 22.03 6.79 10.39
CA ILE A 49 21.67 6.88 8.99
C ILE A 49 22.84 6.43 8.13
N VAL A 50 22.57 5.46 7.27
CA VAL A 50 23.52 4.98 6.27
C VAL A 50 23.00 5.37 4.90
N THR A 51 23.84 5.99 4.09
CA THR A 51 23.51 6.35 2.72
C THR A 51 24.39 5.54 1.77
N SER A 52 23.81 5.05 0.68
CA SER A 52 24.50 4.34 -0.39
C SER A 52 24.17 4.91 -1.77
N CYS A 53 25.09 4.69 -2.70
CA CYS A 53 24.90 5.04 -4.11
C CYS A 53 25.11 3.76 -4.93
N SER A 54 24.03 3.00 -5.11
CA SER A 54 24.08 1.67 -5.74
C SER A 54 22.79 1.40 -6.51
N ASP A 55 22.84 0.41 -7.40
CA ASP A 55 21.61 -0.16 -7.94
C ASP A 55 20.79 -0.79 -6.81
N ALA A 56 19.50 -0.42 -6.73
CA ALA A 56 18.62 -0.83 -5.64
C ALA A 56 18.42 -2.37 -5.62
N HIS A 57 18.30 -3.00 -6.78
CA HIS A 57 18.10 -4.45 -6.86
C HIS A 57 19.34 -5.23 -6.43
N GLU A 58 20.52 -4.76 -6.81
CA GLU A 58 21.79 -5.36 -6.34
C GLU A 58 21.92 -5.23 -4.82
N LEU A 59 21.63 -4.05 -4.28
CA LEU A 59 21.68 -3.80 -2.85
C LEU A 59 20.70 -4.70 -2.08
N LEU A 60 19.45 -4.83 -2.56
CA LEU A 60 18.45 -5.70 -1.93
C LEU A 60 18.85 -7.17 -1.97
N ARG A 61 19.49 -7.65 -3.05
CA ARG A 61 20.01 -9.03 -3.14
C ARG A 61 21.12 -9.30 -2.15
N ILE A 62 21.88 -8.29 -1.77
CA ILE A 62 22.94 -8.40 -0.74
C ILE A 62 22.33 -8.37 0.66
N ILE A 63 21.44 -7.43 0.94
CA ILE A 63 20.85 -7.22 2.28
C ILE A 63 19.83 -8.30 2.62
N GLY A 64 18.97 -8.69 1.69
CA GLY A 64 17.89 -9.62 1.93
C GLY A 64 18.31 -10.94 2.60
N PRO A 65 19.33 -11.66 2.09
CA PRO A 65 19.81 -12.87 2.74
C PRO A 65 20.36 -12.66 4.15
N GLN A 66 20.95 -11.50 4.44
CA GLN A 66 21.52 -11.20 5.77
C GLN A 66 20.42 -11.09 6.85
N LEU A 67 19.20 -10.73 6.46
CA LEU A 67 18.07 -10.65 7.38
C LEU A 67 17.68 -12.02 7.97
N TYR A 68 17.96 -13.13 7.27
CA TYR A 68 17.66 -14.48 7.77
C TYR A 68 18.43 -14.84 9.05
N GLY A 69 19.62 -14.30 9.24
CA GLY A 69 20.44 -14.52 10.42
C GLY A 69 20.20 -13.56 11.58
N ALA A 70 19.40 -12.50 11.36
CA ALA A 70 19.23 -11.40 12.31
C ALA A 70 17.99 -11.61 13.20
N GLY A 71 18.03 -12.55 14.14
CA GLY A 71 16.90 -13.12 14.88
C GLY A 71 15.91 -12.18 15.59
N HIS A 72 16.24 -10.91 15.84
CA HIS A 72 15.36 -9.93 16.51
C HIS A 72 15.27 -8.60 15.75
N LEU A 73 15.56 -8.61 14.46
CA LEU A 73 15.53 -7.44 13.63
C LEU A 73 14.11 -7.23 13.07
N HIS A 74 13.50 -6.09 13.40
CA HIS A 74 12.32 -5.59 12.70
C HIS A 74 12.78 -4.61 11.63
N TYR A 75 12.26 -4.76 10.41
CA TYR A 75 12.57 -3.83 9.34
C TYR A 75 11.29 -3.33 8.67
N PHE A 76 11.40 -2.16 8.07
CA PHE A 76 10.43 -1.60 7.15
C PHE A 76 11.17 -1.28 5.84
N LEU A 77 10.79 -1.93 4.76
CA LEU A 77 11.32 -1.68 3.42
C LEU A 77 10.33 -0.83 2.63
N LEU A 78 10.72 0.40 2.26
CA LEU A 78 10.02 1.15 1.23
C LEU A 78 10.72 0.88 -0.11
N TYR A 79 10.05 0.16 -0.98
CA TYR A 79 10.49 -0.12 -2.34
C TYR A 79 9.76 0.84 -3.29
N ASP A 80 10.52 1.82 -3.79
CA ASP A 80 10.04 2.89 -4.67
C ASP A 80 10.83 2.84 -5.98
N PRO A 81 10.48 1.95 -6.92
CA PRO A 81 11.14 1.87 -8.21
C PRO A 81 10.83 3.12 -9.02
N TYR A 82 11.79 3.57 -9.81
CA TYR A 82 11.64 4.74 -10.68
C TYR A 82 10.51 4.59 -11.72
N ASP A 83 10.17 3.35 -12.04
CA ASP A 83 9.11 2.99 -13.00
C ASP A 83 8.27 1.80 -12.47
N ALA A 84 7.40 1.24 -13.29
CA ALA A 84 6.56 0.12 -12.90
C ALA A 84 7.32 -1.21 -12.71
N THR A 85 8.64 -1.24 -12.81
CA THR A 85 9.42 -2.48 -12.73
C THR A 85 9.55 -2.96 -11.30
N ILE A 86 9.13 -4.19 -11.03
CA ILE A 86 9.30 -4.84 -9.73
C ILE A 86 10.24 -6.05 -9.89
N ASP A 87 11.35 -6.05 -9.17
CA ASP A 87 12.25 -7.20 -9.10
C ASP A 87 11.86 -8.13 -7.95
N TRP A 88 10.98 -9.07 -8.25
CA TRP A 88 10.48 -10.03 -7.27
C TRP A 88 11.59 -10.90 -6.66
N LYS A 89 12.65 -11.20 -7.41
CA LYS A 89 13.79 -11.99 -6.90
C LYS A 89 14.54 -11.22 -5.82
N ALA A 90 14.70 -9.92 -5.98
CA ALA A 90 15.31 -9.06 -4.96
C ALA A 90 14.40 -8.88 -3.74
N LEU A 91 13.08 -8.86 -3.92
CA LEU A 91 12.10 -8.67 -2.84
C LEU A 91 11.78 -9.97 -2.08
N LEU A 92 11.93 -11.15 -2.70
CA LEU A 92 11.56 -12.43 -2.11
C LEU A 92 12.04 -12.67 -0.66
N PRO A 93 13.30 -12.34 -0.28
CA PRO A 93 13.75 -12.49 1.09
C PRO A 93 12.93 -11.68 2.10
N PHE A 94 12.49 -10.50 1.71
CA PHE A 94 11.73 -9.58 2.57
C PHE A 94 10.31 -10.08 2.84
N PHE A 95 9.67 -10.79 1.92
CA PHE A 95 8.37 -11.42 2.15
C PHE A 95 8.43 -12.65 3.05
N ARG A 96 9.58 -13.29 3.17
CA ARG A 96 9.79 -14.51 3.97
C ARG A 96 10.27 -14.24 5.39
N ASN A 97 10.63 -13.01 5.71
CA ASN A 97 11.14 -12.60 7.01
C ASN A 97 10.11 -11.85 7.85
N TRP A 98 10.51 -11.50 9.08
CA TRP A 98 9.73 -10.69 10.00
C TRP A 98 9.95 -9.20 9.68
N GLY A 99 9.05 -8.62 8.91
CA GLY A 99 9.16 -7.20 8.57
C GLY A 99 7.98 -6.73 7.77
N GLU A 100 8.05 -5.50 7.37
CA GLU A 100 7.02 -4.84 6.58
C GLU A 100 7.62 -4.36 5.26
N VAL A 101 6.92 -4.60 4.17
CA VAL A 101 7.30 -4.15 2.84
C VAL A 101 6.23 -3.21 2.32
N MET A 102 6.63 -2.03 1.87
CA MET A 102 5.76 -1.09 1.19
C MET A 102 6.26 -0.90 -0.23
N ILE A 103 5.40 -1.14 -1.21
CA ILE A 103 5.72 -1.04 -2.64
C ILE A 103 4.95 0.13 -3.20
N ASN A 104 5.66 1.09 -3.81
CA ASN A 104 5.06 2.11 -4.65
C ASN A 104 4.90 1.56 -6.07
N HIS A 105 3.69 1.06 -6.39
CA HIS A 105 3.39 0.45 -7.68
C HIS A 105 2.78 1.47 -8.63
N MET A 106 3.55 1.87 -9.65
CA MET A 106 3.12 2.81 -10.69
C MET A 106 2.19 2.13 -11.70
N VAL A 107 0.87 2.27 -11.51
CA VAL A 107 -0.14 1.62 -12.39
C VAL A 107 -0.46 2.40 -13.67
N SER A 108 -0.09 3.67 -13.74
CA SER A 108 -0.28 4.47 -14.96
C SER A 108 0.72 4.16 -16.06
N ASP A 109 1.88 3.61 -15.71
CA ASP A 109 2.97 3.34 -16.63
C ASP A 109 2.71 2.12 -17.53
N PRO A 110 2.35 0.93 -16.98
CA PRO A 110 2.02 -0.23 -17.80
C PRO A 110 0.82 0.02 -18.73
N VAL A 111 -0.21 0.71 -18.27
CA VAL A 111 -1.39 1.06 -19.09
C VAL A 111 -0.98 1.82 -20.35
N ARG A 112 -0.04 2.77 -20.24
CA ARG A 112 0.43 3.52 -21.40
C ARG A 112 1.41 2.74 -22.27
N ALA A 113 2.26 1.94 -21.65
CA ALA A 113 3.38 1.31 -22.31
C ALA A 113 3.02 -0.03 -22.97
N ILE A 114 2.16 -0.85 -22.37
CA ILE A 114 1.82 -2.18 -22.88
C ILE A 114 1.14 -2.08 -24.24
N THR A 115 0.20 -1.16 -24.42
CA THR A 115 -0.51 -0.96 -25.70
C THR A 115 0.39 -0.45 -26.83
N SER A 116 1.52 0.19 -26.50
CA SER A 116 2.45 0.81 -27.46
C SER A 116 3.81 0.11 -27.55
N ALA A 117 4.07 -0.92 -26.75
CA ALA A 117 5.38 -1.56 -26.67
C ALA A 117 5.76 -2.32 -27.94
N LYS A 118 6.69 -1.75 -28.69
CA LYS A 118 7.28 -2.38 -29.90
C LYS A 118 8.63 -3.05 -29.61
N LYS A 119 9.37 -2.55 -28.60
CA LYS A 119 10.73 -3.03 -28.29
C LYS A 119 10.67 -4.29 -27.42
N LYS A 120 11.44 -5.32 -27.79
CA LYS A 120 11.58 -6.58 -27.04
C LYS A 120 11.97 -6.34 -25.57
N GLN A 121 12.88 -5.41 -25.31
CA GLN A 121 13.30 -5.06 -23.94
C GLN A 121 12.15 -4.49 -23.08
N THR A 122 11.28 -3.67 -23.68
CA THR A 122 10.11 -3.13 -22.98
C THR A 122 9.11 -4.24 -22.65
N LYS A 123 8.86 -5.16 -23.58
CA LYS A 123 8.00 -6.32 -23.33
C LYS A 123 8.53 -7.17 -22.19
N ALA A 124 9.80 -7.58 -22.26
CA ALA A 124 10.44 -8.38 -21.21
C ALA A 124 10.41 -7.72 -19.81
N LYS A 125 10.47 -6.39 -19.74
CA LYS A 125 10.33 -5.64 -18.50
C LYS A 125 8.97 -5.89 -17.82
N TYR A 126 7.88 -5.82 -18.58
CA TYR A 126 6.54 -6.04 -18.04
C TYR A 126 6.25 -7.53 -17.78
N GLU A 127 6.76 -8.42 -18.61
CA GLU A 127 6.71 -9.87 -18.35
C GLU A 127 7.35 -10.22 -17.01
N ASN A 128 8.52 -9.64 -16.71
CA ASN A 128 9.21 -9.86 -15.43
C ASN A 128 8.45 -9.21 -14.25
N THR A 129 7.83 -8.05 -14.45
CA THR A 129 7.10 -7.34 -13.40
C THR A 129 5.82 -8.07 -13.01
N TYR A 130 5.06 -8.56 -13.99
CA TYR A 130 3.79 -9.22 -13.76
C TYR A 130 3.87 -10.75 -13.75
N LEU A 131 5.04 -11.33 -13.98
CA LEU A 131 5.29 -12.78 -14.10
C LEU A 131 4.27 -13.46 -15.03
N GLU A 132 4.06 -12.84 -16.18
CA GLU A 132 3.09 -13.29 -17.18
C GLU A 132 3.60 -12.96 -18.57
N ASP A 133 3.24 -13.78 -19.56
CA ASP A 133 3.55 -13.53 -20.96
C ASP A 133 2.95 -12.21 -21.45
N PHE A 134 3.71 -11.43 -22.20
CA PHE A 134 3.28 -10.11 -22.67
C PHE A 134 1.94 -10.15 -23.42
N GLU A 135 1.72 -11.16 -24.24
CA GLU A 135 0.49 -11.32 -25.02
C GLU A 135 -0.75 -11.52 -24.13
N LYS A 136 -0.56 -12.05 -22.93
CA LYS A 136 -1.64 -12.16 -21.92
C LYS A 136 -1.85 -10.88 -21.12
N LEU A 137 -0.84 -10.00 -21.06
CA LEU A 137 -0.97 -8.67 -20.43
C LEU A 137 -1.71 -7.68 -21.33
N VAL A 138 -1.64 -7.83 -22.65
CA VAL A 138 -2.31 -6.93 -23.62
C VAL A 138 -3.83 -6.81 -23.35
N PRO A 139 -4.58 -7.89 -23.07
CA PRO A 139 -6.00 -7.80 -22.73
C PRO A 139 -6.32 -6.97 -21.50
N TYR A 140 -5.37 -6.78 -20.56
CA TYR A 140 -5.60 -5.90 -19.42
C TYR A 140 -5.81 -4.44 -19.85
N GLY A 141 -5.19 -4.03 -20.94
CA GLY A 141 -5.39 -2.74 -21.58
C GLY A 141 -5.33 -1.57 -20.60
N SER A 142 -6.43 -0.82 -20.49
CA SER A 142 -6.58 0.27 -19.55
C SER A 142 -7.08 -0.15 -18.17
N ASP A 143 -7.35 -1.43 -17.94
CA ASP A 143 -7.84 -1.94 -16.66
C ASP A 143 -6.72 -1.97 -15.61
N LYS A 144 -6.65 -0.89 -14.85
CA LYS A 144 -5.69 -0.73 -13.76
C LYS A 144 -5.90 -1.75 -12.64
N LYS A 145 -7.16 -2.18 -12.39
CA LYS A 145 -7.51 -3.17 -11.35
C LYS A 145 -6.92 -4.55 -11.70
N ALA A 146 -6.83 -4.90 -12.98
CA ALA A 146 -6.22 -6.16 -13.39
C ALA A 146 -4.71 -6.21 -13.05
N TYR A 147 -3.98 -5.11 -13.22
CA TYR A 147 -2.57 -5.04 -12.83
C TYR A 147 -2.38 -5.10 -11.32
N GLU A 148 -3.28 -4.47 -10.55
CA GLU A 148 -3.28 -4.53 -9.08
C GLU A 148 -3.53 -5.95 -8.58
N ALA A 149 -4.57 -6.60 -9.08
CA ALA A 149 -4.91 -7.97 -8.73
C ALA A 149 -3.74 -8.94 -9.02
N ARG A 150 -3.06 -8.76 -10.16
CA ARG A 150 -1.90 -9.56 -10.51
C ARG A 150 -0.73 -9.37 -9.54
N VAL A 151 -0.46 -8.15 -9.13
CA VAL A 151 0.59 -7.87 -8.12
C VAL A 151 0.25 -8.53 -6.78
N GLU A 152 -1.01 -8.46 -6.36
CA GLU A 152 -1.47 -9.11 -5.13
C GLU A 152 -1.33 -10.63 -5.20
N GLU A 153 -1.68 -11.27 -6.31
CA GLU A 153 -1.48 -12.71 -6.54
C GLU A 153 0.00 -13.09 -6.42
N ILE A 154 0.90 -12.31 -7.03
CA ILE A 154 2.33 -12.55 -6.94
C ILE A 154 2.81 -12.46 -5.49
N ILE A 155 2.43 -11.42 -4.76
CA ILE A 155 2.78 -11.26 -3.35
C ILE A 155 2.27 -12.45 -2.54
N ASN A 156 1.02 -12.88 -2.78
CA ASN A 156 0.44 -14.03 -2.12
C ASN A 156 1.18 -15.33 -2.41
N SER A 157 1.74 -15.49 -3.60
CA SER A 157 2.58 -16.65 -3.92
C SER A 157 3.95 -16.60 -3.23
N LEU A 158 4.54 -15.42 -3.11
CA LEU A 158 5.87 -15.22 -2.52
C LEU A 158 5.92 -15.36 -1.00
N LYS A 159 4.83 -15.04 -0.30
CA LYS A 159 4.75 -15.16 1.17
C LYS A 159 4.91 -16.59 1.70
N GLY A 160 4.70 -17.61 0.86
CA GLY A 160 4.68 -19.02 1.25
C GLY A 160 3.51 -19.36 2.17
N ALA A 161 3.71 -20.27 3.13
CA ALA A 161 2.68 -20.73 4.07
C ALA A 161 2.36 -19.72 5.21
N ARG A 162 2.99 -18.58 5.25
CA ARG A 162 2.76 -17.59 6.32
C ARG A 162 1.42 -16.90 6.18
N ARG A 163 0.76 -16.62 7.30
CA ARG A 163 -0.31 -15.63 7.34
C ARG A 163 0.29 -14.26 7.02
N TYR A 164 -0.22 -13.60 6.00
CA TYR A 164 0.30 -12.35 5.49
C TYR A 164 -0.84 -11.43 5.12
N TYR A 165 -0.73 -10.18 5.47
CA TYR A 165 -1.74 -9.16 5.21
C TYR A 165 -1.24 -8.26 4.10
N VAL A 166 -2.09 -7.98 3.13
CA VAL A 166 -1.84 -7.05 2.03
C VAL A 166 -2.92 -5.98 2.02
N SER A 167 -2.53 -4.73 1.92
CA SER A 167 -3.42 -3.58 1.78
C SER A 167 -2.86 -2.63 0.75
N ALA A 168 -3.67 -2.21 -0.20
CA ALA A 168 -3.29 -1.27 -1.24
C ALA A 168 -4.18 -0.03 -1.20
N PHE A 169 -3.57 1.14 -1.20
CA PHE A 169 -4.28 2.42 -1.24
C PHE A 169 -3.92 3.19 -2.49
N PRO A 170 -4.93 3.54 -3.32
CA PRO A 170 -4.71 4.24 -4.57
C PRO A 170 -4.50 5.74 -4.37
N PHE A 171 -3.57 6.28 -5.13
CA PHE A 171 -3.27 7.70 -5.20
C PHE A 171 -3.68 8.26 -6.56
N TYR A 172 -4.59 9.23 -6.51
CA TYR A 172 -5.09 9.95 -7.67
C TYR A 172 -4.45 11.34 -7.76
N ASN A 173 -4.24 11.81 -8.98
CA ASN A 173 -3.82 13.20 -9.21
C ASN A 173 -5.04 14.16 -9.13
N THR A 174 -4.78 15.45 -9.31
CA THR A 174 -5.80 16.51 -9.28
C THR A 174 -6.90 16.35 -10.35
N GLN A 175 -6.66 15.53 -11.37
CA GLN A 175 -7.63 15.21 -12.44
C GLN A 175 -8.36 13.88 -12.16
N ASN A 176 -8.29 13.37 -10.94
CA ASN A 176 -8.84 12.07 -10.56
C ASN A 176 -8.36 10.89 -11.43
N SER A 177 -7.14 10.97 -11.97
CA SER A 177 -6.50 9.86 -12.64
C SER A 177 -5.62 9.10 -11.68
N LEU A 178 -5.83 7.79 -11.55
CA LEU A 178 -4.99 6.91 -10.73
C LEU A 178 -3.55 6.94 -11.23
N VAL A 179 -2.61 7.25 -10.35
CA VAL A 179 -1.17 7.36 -10.66
C VAL A 179 -0.43 6.15 -10.15
N TYR A 180 -0.56 5.81 -8.87
CA TYR A 180 0.10 4.67 -8.26
C TYR A 180 -0.72 4.12 -7.08
N ASN A 181 -0.42 2.89 -6.69
CA ASN A 181 -0.88 2.25 -5.47
C ASN A 181 0.26 2.09 -4.49
N LEU A 182 -0.01 2.43 -3.25
CA LEU A 182 0.90 2.15 -2.15
C LEU A 182 0.48 0.84 -1.47
N ILE A 183 1.21 -0.23 -1.79
CA ILE A 183 0.90 -1.59 -1.34
C ILE A 183 1.71 -1.89 -0.09
N HIS A 184 1.05 -2.13 1.02
CA HIS A 184 1.66 -2.54 2.28
C HIS A 184 1.49 -4.03 2.51
N CYS A 185 2.57 -4.70 2.86
CA CYS A 185 2.67 -6.13 3.04
C CYS A 185 3.32 -6.44 4.39
N THR A 186 2.64 -7.22 5.24
CA THR A 186 3.14 -7.55 6.58
C THR A 186 2.59 -8.87 7.10
N SER A 187 3.36 -9.56 7.95
CA SER A 187 2.87 -10.67 8.77
C SER A 187 2.31 -10.22 10.12
N ASN A 188 2.45 -8.93 10.46
CA ASN A 188 2.02 -8.37 11.74
C ASN A 188 0.62 -7.76 11.63
N LYS A 189 -0.38 -8.37 12.29
CA LYS A 189 -1.77 -7.87 12.30
C LYS A 189 -1.88 -6.43 12.85
N GLU A 190 -1.10 -6.06 13.87
CA GLU A 190 -1.15 -4.71 14.42
C GLU A 190 -0.53 -3.68 13.48
N GLY A 191 0.56 -4.01 12.78
CA GLY A 191 1.13 -3.19 11.71
C GLY A 191 0.12 -2.95 10.59
N PHE A 192 -0.56 -4.01 10.16
CA PHE A 192 -1.62 -3.93 9.15
C PHE A 192 -2.78 -3.01 9.57
N LYS A 193 -3.25 -3.12 10.81
CA LYS A 193 -4.31 -2.24 11.36
C LYS A 193 -3.85 -0.79 11.45
N LEU A 194 -2.59 -0.58 11.88
CA LEU A 194 -1.99 0.75 11.98
C LEU A 194 -1.87 1.41 10.61
N TYR A 195 -1.43 0.66 9.62
CA TYR A 195 -1.30 1.17 8.24
C TYR A 195 -2.65 1.65 7.70
N LYS A 196 -3.69 0.83 7.77
CA LYS A 196 -5.05 1.20 7.33
C LYS A 196 -5.56 2.46 8.03
N LYS A 197 -5.46 2.49 9.36
CA LYS A 197 -5.85 3.67 10.14
C LYS A 197 -5.09 4.93 9.72
N SER A 198 -3.78 4.80 9.49
CA SER A 198 -2.94 5.94 9.10
C SER A 198 -3.27 6.44 7.70
N ALA A 199 -3.48 5.55 6.75
CA ALA A 199 -3.88 5.90 5.39
C ALA A 199 -5.21 6.65 5.38
N TRP A 200 -6.24 6.11 6.01
CA TRP A 200 -7.55 6.76 6.12
C TRP A 200 -7.48 8.12 6.80
N LYS A 201 -6.68 8.24 7.86
CA LYS A 201 -6.50 9.53 8.53
C LYS A 201 -5.83 10.57 7.62
N VAL A 202 -4.82 10.16 6.85
CA VAL A 202 -4.10 11.05 5.92
C VAL A 202 -5.00 11.45 4.75
N PHE A 203 -5.88 10.57 4.28
CA PHE A 203 -6.80 10.83 3.18
C PHE A 203 -8.09 11.55 3.61
N GLY A 204 -8.24 11.92 4.89
CA GLY A 204 -9.43 12.65 5.35
C GLY A 204 -10.66 11.77 5.51
N ALA A 205 -10.51 10.61 6.15
CA ALA A 205 -11.59 9.62 6.42
C ALA A 205 -12.14 8.93 5.17
N GLN A 206 -11.26 8.68 4.19
CA GLN A 206 -11.59 7.96 2.96
C GLN A 206 -10.45 7.01 2.55
N SER A 207 -10.70 6.13 1.57
CA SER A 207 -9.77 5.08 1.16
C SER A 207 -8.80 5.47 0.05
N SER A 208 -8.85 6.70 -0.45
CA SER A 208 -7.96 7.16 -1.54
C SER A 208 -7.77 8.67 -1.51
N THR A 209 -6.86 9.18 -2.34
CA THR A 209 -6.71 10.63 -2.56
C THR A 209 -7.66 11.19 -3.62
N LYS A 210 -8.64 10.41 -4.08
CA LYS A 210 -9.61 10.86 -5.06
C LYS A 210 -10.46 11.98 -4.48
N HIS A 211 -10.58 13.08 -5.22
CA HIS A 211 -11.47 14.18 -4.84
C HIS A 211 -12.91 13.83 -5.20
N SER A 212 -13.84 14.09 -4.28
CA SER A 212 -15.27 14.04 -4.62
C SER A 212 -15.54 15.03 -5.75
N VAL A 213 -16.06 14.54 -6.86
CA VAL A 213 -16.57 15.41 -7.91
C VAL A 213 -17.91 15.93 -7.40
N GLU A 214 -18.02 17.23 -7.12
CA GLU A 214 -19.26 17.86 -6.65
C GLU A 214 -20.42 17.72 -7.66
N ASN A 215 -20.14 17.34 -8.88
CA ASN A 215 -21.14 16.99 -9.90
C ASN A 215 -21.23 15.47 -10.02
N ARG A 216 -21.95 14.83 -9.11
CA ARG A 216 -22.54 13.52 -9.42
C ARG A 216 -23.54 13.76 -10.55
N GLN A 217 -23.14 13.45 -11.77
CA GLN A 217 -24.07 13.36 -12.89
C GLN A 217 -25.02 12.21 -12.54
N LEU A 218 -26.23 12.58 -12.11
CA LEU A 218 -27.31 11.62 -11.87
C LEU A 218 -27.62 10.97 -13.21
N SER A 219 -27.17 9.72 -13.39
CA SER A 219 -27.58 8.92 -14.54
C SER A 219 -29.00 8.45 -14.28
N PHE A 220 -29.97 9.09 -14.95
CA PHE A 220 -31.36 8.61 -15.01
C PHE A 220 -31.39 7.42 -15.98
N ASN A 221 -31.66 6.23 -15.48
CA ASN A 221 -32.12 5.17 -16.37
C ASN A 221 -33.57 5.44 -16.77
N LEU A 222 -33.97 4.87 -17.91
CA LEU A 222 -35.27 5.10 -18.59
C LEU A 222 -36.50 4.83 -17.69
N PHE A 223 -36.35 4.27 -16.51
CA PHE A 223 -37.39 3.92 -15.54
C PHE A 223 -37.38 4.78 -14.26
N GLY A 224 -36.57 5.84 -14.20
CA GLY A 224 -36.60 6.79 -13.09
C GLY A 224 -36.00 6.30 -11.77
N GLU A 225 -35.37 5.12 -11.74
CA GLU A 225 -34.60 4.69 -10.60
C GLU A 225 -33.23 5.35 -10.62
N ILE A 226 -32.87 6.03 -9.54
CA ILE A 226 -31.56 6.61 -9.34
C ILE A 226 -30.62 5.44 -8.96
N ALA A 227 -29.95 4.86 -9.94
CA ALA A 227 -28.84 3.96 -9.66
C ALA A 227 -27.65 4.83 -9.23
N GLU A 228 -27.39 4.94 -7.93
CA GLU A 228 -26.10 5.36 -7.43
C GLU A 228 -25.09 4.25 -7.80
N GLU A 229 -24.32 4.44 -8.87
CA GLU A 229 -23.12 3.64 -9.07
C GLU A 229 -22.21 3.92 -7.88
N GLU A 230 -22.07 2.94 -6.99
CA GLU A 230 -21.14 3.01 -5.85
C GLU A 230 -19.74 3.16 -6.46
N ASP A 231 -19.12 4.33 -6.28
CA ASP A 231 -17.75 4.56 -6.72
C ASP A 231 -16.77 3.82 -5.79
N GLU A 232 -16.55 2.55 -6.07
CA GLU A 232 -15.62 1.69 -5.32
C GLU A 232 -14.18 2.22 -5.29
N SER A 233 -13.85 3.23 -6.07
CA SER A 233 -12.50 3.80 -6.13
C SER A 233 -12.19 4.76 -4.98
N CYS A 234 -13.21 5.20 -4.22
CA CYS A 234 -13.05 6.01 -3.02
C CYS A 234 -14.16 5.68 -2.02
N LEU A 235 -13.82 4.88 -1.02
CA LEU A 235 -14.74 4.48 0.04
C LEU A 235 -14.66 5.45 1.20
N HIS A 236 -15.80 5.71 1.84
CA HIS A 236 -15.97 6.61 2.99
C HIS A 236 -16.37 5.85 4.26
N VAL A 237 -16.45 6.53 5.40
CA VAL A 237 -16.80 5.89 6.68
C VAL A 237 -18.16 5.20 6.62
N ILE A 238 -19.14 5.78 5.96
CA ILE A 238 -20.48 5.17 5.77
C ILE A 238 -20.39 3.81 5.03
N ASP A 239 -19.42 3.61 4.15
CA ASP A 239 -19.27 2.36 3.43
C ASP A 239 -18.75 1.23 4.34
N ILE A 240 -18.07 1.57 5.44
CA ILE A 240 -17.73 0.61 6.50
C ILE A 240 -19.02 0.11 7.17
N ALA A 241 -19.95 1.01 7.49
CA ALA A 241 -21.24 0.65 8.09
C ALA A 241 -22.08 -0.20 7.14
N LYS A 242 -22.16 0.16 5.87
CA LYS A 242 -22.82 -0.64 4.82
C LYS A 242 -22.21 -2.03 4.70
N TYR A 243 -20.88 -2.14 4.70
CA TYR A 243 -20.17 -3.42 4.65
C TYR A 243 -20.49 -4.31 5.85
N LEU A 244 -20.47 -3.77 7.07
CA LEU A 244 -20.85 -4.50 8.28
C LEU A 244 -22.30 -4.95 8.22
N GLN A 245 -23.22 -4.07 7.86
CA GLN A 245 -24.64 -4.40 7.72
C GLN A 245 -24.87 -5.53 6.71
N ARG A 246 -24.22 -5.47 5.54
CA ARG A 246 -24.32 -6.55 4.53
C ARG A 246 -23.73 -7.87 5.04
N SER A 247 -22.59 -7.82 5.73
CA SER A 247 -21.87 -9.00 6.24
C SER A 247 -22.63 -9.73 7.32
N PHE A 248 -23.39 -9.01 8.14
CA PHE A 248 -24.17 -9.59 9.25
C PHE A 248 -25.67 -9.63 8.99
N ARG A 249 -26.12 -9.44 7.76
CA ARG A 249 -27.53 -9.45 7.38
C ARG A 249 -28.21 -10.73 7.83
N GLY A 250 -29.38 -10.60 8.50
CA GLY A 250 -30.18 -11.74 8.99
C GLY A 250 -29.74 -12.32 10.31
N ARG A 251 -28.63 -11.87 10.90
CA ARG A 251 -28.25 -12.26 12.27
C ARG A 251 -29.00 -11.40 13.29
N LYS A 252 -29.58 -12.05 14.31
CA LYS A 252 -30.35 -11.33 15.37
C LYS A 252 -29.49 -10.55 16.33
N GLN A 253 -28.27 -11.04 16.56
CA GLN A 253 -27.28 -10.40 17.46
C GLN A 253 -25.88 -10.60 16.89
N VAL A 254 -25.08 -9.54 16.93
CA VAL A 254 -23.67 -9.53 16.53
C VAL A 254 -22.91 -8.74 17.59
N SER A 255 -21.85 -9.33 18.12
CA SER A 255 -21.01 -8.62 19.09
C SER A 255 -20.15 -7.57 18.39
N LEU A 256 -19.80 -6.51 19.11
CA LEU A 256 -18.87 -5.50 18.61
C LEU A 256 -17.50 -6.11 18.27
N ASP A 257 -17.07 -7.12 19.03
CA ASP A 257 -15.78 -7.78 18.78
C ASP A 257 -15.78 -8.52 17.45
N GLU A 258 -16.88 -9.22 17.08
CA GLU A 258 -17.02 -9.84 15.76
C GLU A 258 -16.96 -8.81 14.63
N MET A 259 -17.61 -7.66 14.80
CA MET A 259 -17.57 -6.57 13.81
C MET A 259 -16.15 -6.03 13.62
N TRP A 260 -15.45 -5.77 14.73
CA TRP A 260 -14.08 -5.26 14.65
C TRP A 260 -13.09 -6.30 14.14
N GLU A 261 -13.29 -7.59 14.47
CA GLU A 261 -12.47 -8.67 13.93
C GLU A 261 -12.63 -8.82 12.40
N LEU A 262 -13.84 -8.68 11.89
CA LEU A 262 -14.11 -8.66 10.46
C LEU A 262 -13.34 -7.52 9.77
N LEU A 263 -13.40 -6.30 10.33
CA LEU A 263 -12.65 -5.15 9.79
C LEU A 263 -11.12 -5.29 9.99
N ASP A 264 -10.67 -5.96 11.05
CA ASP A 264 -9.25 -6.24 11.26
C ASP A 264 -8.64 -7.01 10.08
N ASN A 265 -9.42 -7.91 9.49
CA ASN A 265 -8.99 -8.76 8.38
C ASN A 265 -9.31 -8.14 6.99
N HIS A 266 -10.14 -7.11 6.92
CA HIS A 266 -10.50 -6.45 5.67
C HIS A 266 -9.27 -5.68 5.10
N PRO A 267 -8.99 -5.78 3.79
CA PRO A 267 -7.78 -5.18 3.20
C PRO A 267 -7.79 -3.64 3.23
N ILE A 268 -8.95 -3.01 3.19
CA ILE A 268 -9.08 -1.54 3.06
C ILE A 268 -9.65 -0.89 4.32
N PHE A 269 -10.75 -1.42 4.87
CA PHE A 269 -11.45 -0.79 5.99
C PHE A 269 -10.67 -0.82 7.29
N PRO A 270 -10.48 0.31 7.98
CA PRO A 270 -9.84 0.35 9.28
C PRO A 270 -10.80 -0.12 10.39
N SER A 271 -10.29 -0.90 11.32
CA SER A 271 -11.00 -1.30 12.55
C SER A 271 -10.81 -0.34 13.71
N LYS A 272 -9.87 0.60 13.58
CA LYS A 272 -9.51 1.60 14.61
C LYS A 272 -9.57 3.01 14.02
N GLY A 273 -9.91 3.97 14.86
CA GLY A 273 -9.87 5.40 14.52
C GLY A 273 -11.20 6.01 14.07
N PHE A 274 -12.16 5.18 13.63
CA PHE A 274 -13.47 5.63 13.12
C PHE A 274 -14.64 4.88 13.76
N ARG A 275 -14.44 4.31 14.96
CA ARG A 275 -15.44 3.44 15.61
C ARG A 275 -16.71 4.18 16.01
N ASN A 276 -16.59 5.43 16.42
CA ASN A 276 -17.74 6.21 16.87
C ASN A 276 -18.60 6.61 15.68
N GLU A 277 -17.97 7.06 14.60
CA GLU A 277 -18.61 7.42 13.35
C GLU A 277 -19.33 6.21 12.74
N VAL A 278 -18.68 5.06 12.67
CA VAL A 278 -19.27 3.81 12.17
C VAL A 278 -20.47 3.38 13.03
N LYS A 279 -20.40 3.51 14.35
CA LYS A 279 -21.52 3.19 15.23
C LYS A 279 -22.70 4.17 15.02
N SER A 280 -22.42 5.45 14.87
CA SER A 280 -23.46 6.45 14.56
C SER A 280 -24.16 6.10 13.24
N ASP A 281 -23.36 5.83 12.18
CA ASP A 281 -23.91 5.46 10.86
C ASP A 281 -24.75 4.18 10.93
N LEU A 282 -24.32 3.15 11.70
CA LEU A 282 -25.12 1.93 11.88
C LEU A 282 -26.45 2.21 12.56
N THR A 283 -26.47 3.09 13.55
CA THR A 283 -27.70 3.46 14.28
C THR A 283 -28.61 4.36 13.42
N ASP A 284 -28.02 5.39 12.81
CA ASP A 284 -28.79 6.46 12.14
C ASP A 284 -29.39 5.99 10.81
N PHE A 285 -28.64 5.18 10.06
CA PHE A 285 -29.05 4.77 8.71
C PHE A 285 -29.62 3.36 8.64
N PHE A 286 -29.29 2.47 9.58
CA PHE A 286 -29.65 1.06 9.52
C PHE A 286 -30.45 0.59 10.72
N GLY A 287 -30.69 1.44 11.75
CA GLY A 287 -31.48 1.12 12.93
C GLY A 287 -30.90 -0.02 13.76
N ALA A 288 -29.57 -0.14 13.82
CA ALA A 288 -28.86 -1.25 14.47
C ALA A 288 -28.44 -0.92 15.93
#